data_d5dfd336fce20aabf03603f2243a15ba
#
_entry.id   d5dfd336fce20aabf03603f2243a15ba
#
_cell.length_a   1.000
_cell.length_b   1.000
_cell.length_c   1.000
_cell.angle_alpha   90.00
_cell.angle_beta   90.00
_cell.angle_gamma   90.00
#
_symmetry.space_group_name_H-M   'P 1'
#
loop_
_entity.id
_entity.type
_entity.pdbx_description
1 polymer ?
#
loop_
_entity_poly.entity_id
_entity_poly.type
_entity_poly.pdbx_seq_one_letter_code
_entity_poly.pdbx_strand_id
1 'polypeptide(L)'
;MIDFDYIIIGGGCAGLSLAYELQINNKIENKTLAIIEPREIYERDKTWSFWKVNPHNFEDCVIKSWKEFSINISSKTNYINCSKTPYQTIDSGLFYKKIIAELSKNKNIYFLKTIKSLNTSKSFIFNSLANTTPKK
;
A
#
# COMPACT_ATOMS: atom_id res chain seq x y z
N MET A 1 -6.46 -22.56 -16.58
CA MET A 1 -5.39 -21.82 -15.89
C MET A 1 -5.50 -20.39 -16.37
N ILE A 2 -5.59 -19.41 -15.48
CA ILE A 2 -5.67 -17.99 -15.88
C ILE A 2 -4.23 -17.48 -15.91
N ASP A 3 -3.82 -16.95 -17.05
CA ASP A 3 -2.56 -16.24 -17.18
C ASP A 3 -2.77 -14.78 -16.76
N PHE A 4 -1.87 -14.24 -15.96
CA PHE A 4 -1.91 -12.85 -15.51
C PHE A 4 -0.79 -12.05 -16.15
N ASP A 5 -1.11 -10.82 -16.61
CA ASP A 5 -0.11 -9.87 -17.09
C ASP A 5 0.75 -9.33 -15.95
N TYR A 6 0.11 -9.06 -14.81
CA TYR A 6 0.76 -8.55 -13.59
C TYR A 6 0.41 -9.40 -12.38
N ILE A 7 1.39 -9.59 -11.51
CA ILE A 7 1.22 -10.28 -10.23
C ILE A 7 1.86 -9.42 -9.14
N ILE A 8 1.07 -9.06 -8.14
CA ILE A 8 1.52 -8.38 -6.92
C ILE A 8 1.47 -9.38 -5.77
N ILE A 9 2.60 -9.65 -5.14
CA ILE A 9 2.69 -10.51 -3.96
C ILE A 9 2.69 -9.64 -2.71
N GLY A 10 1.63 -9.74 -1.94
CA GLY A 10 1.36 -8.96 -0.74
C GLY A 10 0.36 -7.82 -0.97
N GLY A 11 -0.79 -7.92 -0.29
CA GLY A 11 -1.86 -6.91 -0.25
C GLY A 11 -1.72 -5.94 0.91
N GLY A 12 -0.50 -5.56 1.28
CA GLY A 12 -0.22 -4.51 2.26
C GLY A 12 -0.21 -3.12 1.64
N CYS A 13 0.32 -2.13 2.39
CA CYS A 13 0.37 -0.73 1.94
C CYS A 13 1.01 -0.58 0.55
N ALA A 14 2.18 -1.16 0.34
CA ALA A 14 2.92 -1.01 -0.91
C ALA A 14 2.21 -1.68 -2.10
N GLY A 15 1.80 -2.95 -1.94
CA GLY A 15 1.14 -3.70 -3.01
C GLY A 15 -0.20 -3.10 -3.41
N LEU A 16 -1.01 -2.72 -2.44
CA LEU A 16 -2.31 -2.08 -2.71
C LEU A 16 -2.14 -0.67 -3.29
N SER A 17 -1.16 0.12 -2.85
CA SER A 17 -0.86 1.42 -3.47
C SER A 17 -0.45 1.27 -4.91
N LEU A 18 0.42 0.30 -5.23
CA LEU A 18 0.81 0.02 -6.62
C LEU A 18 -0.40 -0.39 -7.47
N ALA A 19 -1.23 -1.30 -6.98
CA ALA A 19 -2.43 -1.73 -7.70
C ALA A 19 -3.38 -0.54 -7.95
N TYR A 20 -3.57 0.31 -6.95
CA TYR A 20 -4.40 1.51 -7.06
C TYR A 20 -3.85 2.47 -8.12
N GLU A 21 -2.55 2.78 -8.10
CA GLU A 21 -1.93 3.65 -9.09
C GLU A 21 -2.01 3.07 -10.51
N LEU A 22 -1.82 1.77 -10.67
CA LEU A 22 -2.00 1.11 -11.97
C LEU A 22 -3.44 1.25 -12.47
N GLN A 23 -4.42 1.10 -11.57
CA GLN A 23 -5.85 1.22 -11.91
C GLN A 23 -6.21 2.64 -12.31
N ILE A 24 -5.94 3.65 -11.49
CA ILE A 24 -6.36 5.04 -11.75
C ILE A 24 -5.64 5.69 -12.95
N ASN A 25 -4.47 5.17 -13.31
CA ASN A 25 -3.71 5.60 -14.48
C ASN A 25 -3.98 4.74 -15.72
N ASN A 26 -5.03 3.93 -15.73
CA ASN A 26 -5.45 3.06 -16.84
C ASN A 26 -4.36 2.09 -17.35
N LYS A 27 -3.43 1.68 -16.46
CA LYS A 27 -2.34 0.75 -16.83
C LYS A 27 -2.78 -0.71 -16.86
N ILE A 28 -4.00 -1.00 -16.39
CA ILE A 28 -4.62 -2.34 -16.37
C ILE A 28 -5.72 -2.45 -17.42
N GLU A 29 -5.87 -1.47 -18.29
CA GLU A 29 -6.80 -1.56 -19.40
C GLU A 29 -6.39 -2.72 -20.33
N ASN A 30 -7.32 -3.65 -20.58
CA ASN A 30 -7.10 -4.87 -21.36
C ASN A 30 -5.98 -5.80 -20.82
N LYS A 31 -5.66 -5.70 -19.55
CA LYS A 31 -4.69 -6.54 -18.85
C LYS A 31 -5.28 -7.13 -17.58
N THR A 32 -4.70 -8.21 -17.12
CA THR A 32 -5.10 -8.91 -15.90
C THR A 32 -4.07 -8.68 -14.79
N LEU A 33 -4.57 -8.40 -13.58
CA LEU A 33 -3.76 -8.23 -12.37
C LEU A 33 -4.19 -9.25 -11.31
N ALA A 34 -3.25 -10.01 -10.78
CA ALA A 34 -3.44 -10.79 -9.57
C ALA A 34 -2.77 -10.10 -8.37
N ILE A 35 -3.51 -9.97 -7.28
CA ILE A 35 -2.99 -9.56 -5.97
C ILE A 35 -3.06 -10.78 -5.07
N ILE A 36 -1.91 -11.26 -4.61
CA ILE A 36 -1.81 -12.46 -3.78
C ILE A 36 -1.64 -12.03 -2.33
N GLU A 37 -2.69 -12.24 -1.54
CA GLU A 37 -2.74 -11.89 -0.13
C GLU A 37 -3.57 -12.93 0.64
N PRO A 38 -2.98 -13.64 1.61
CA PRO A 38 -3.72 -14.61 2.42
C PRO A 38 -4.79 -13.99 3.31
N ARG A 39 -4.66 -12.70 3.65
CA ARG A 39 -5.60 -11.98 4.51
C ARG A 39 -6.94 -11.78 3.80
N GLU A 40 -8.01 -12.13 4.51
CA GLU A 40 -9.39 -11.98 4.01
C GLU A 40 -10.05 -10.68 4.48
N ILE A 41 -9.68 -10.22 5.67
CA ILE A 41 -10.30 -9.08 6.32
C ILE A 41 -9.29 -7.95 6.42
N TYR A 42 -9.66 -6.79 5.93
CA TYR A 42 -8.87 -5.56 5.97
C TYR A 42 -9.48 -4.60 6.98
N GLU A 43 -8.86 -4.55 8.14
CA GLU A 43 -9.30 -3.72 9.27
C GLU A 43 -8.28 -2.61 9.55
N ARG A 44 -8.60 -1.73 10.50
CA ARG A 44 -7.68 -0.74 11.02
C ARG A 44 -6.64 -1.39 11.96
N ASP A 45 -5.77 -2.23 11.39
CA ASP A 45 -4.79 -3.05 12.10
C ASP A 45 -3.35 -2.54 11.99
N LYS A 46 -3.12 -1.48 11.22
CA LYS A 46 -1.80 -0.89 10.97
C LYS A 46 -1.81 0.61 11.20
N THR A 47 -0.64 1.12 11.58
CA THR A 47 -0.36 2.56 11.61
C THR A 47 0.75 2.83 10.62
N TRP A 48 0.45 3.65 9.62
CA TRP A 48 1.43 4.07 8.64
C TRP A 48 1.65 5.56 8.74
N SER A 49 2.93 5.93 8.89
CA SER A 49 3.33 7.31 8.99
C SER A 49 4.49 7.59 8.05
N PHE A 50 4.49 8.77 7.44
CA PHE A 50 5.48 9.14 6.44
C PHE A 50 5.62 10.66 6.34
N TRP A 51 6.72 11.10 5.74
CA TRP A 51 6.92 12.50 5.38
C TRP A 51 6.20 12.80 4.07
N LYS A 52 5.29 13.79 4.09
CA LYS A 52 4.61 14.25 2.88
C LYS A 52 5.55 15.06 2.01
N VAL A 53 6.32 14.40 1.18
CA VAL A 53 7.23 15.05 0.22
C VAL A 53 6.47 15.57 -0.99
N ASN A 54 5.46 14.81 -1.45
CA ASN A 54 4.62 15.14 -2.60
C ASN A 54 3.13 14.99 -2.24
N PRO A 55 2.21 15.63 -3.00
CA PRO A 55 0.79 15.30 -2.95
C PRO A 55 0.57 13.81 -3.22
N HIS A 56 -0.45 13.22 -2.59
CA HIS A 56 -0.78 11.81 -2.77
C HIS A 56 -2.30 11.59 -2.76
N ASN A 57 -2.74 10.46 -3.29
CA ASN A 57 -4.16 10.15 -3.47
C ASN A 57 -4.89 9.72 -2.17
N PHE A 58 -4.24 9.79 -1.02
CA PHE A 58 -4.74 9.32 0.29
C PHE A 58 -4.89 10.44 1.31
N GLU A 59 -5.04 11.70 0.87
CA GLU A 59 -5.22 12.86 1.78
C GLU A 59 -6.47 12.71 2.66
N ASP A 60 -7.52 12.09 2.13
CA ASP A 60 -8.76 11.77 2.85
C ASP A 60 -8.61 10.66 3.90
N CYS A 61 -7.51 9.92 3.88
CA CYS A 61 -7.16 8.93 4.89
C CYS A 61 -6.26 9.48 5.99
N VAL A 62 -5.80 10.74 5.89
CA VAL A 62 -4.90 11.35 6.87
C VAL A 62 -5.67 11.65 8.15
N ILE A 63 -5.24 11.08 9.26
CA ILE A 63 -5.81 11.34 10.60
C ILE A 63 -5.03 12.37 11.40
N LYS A 64 -3.75 12.53 11.10
CA LYS A 64 -2.89 13.51 11.76
C LYS A 64 -1.76 13.96 10.85
N SER A 65 -1.43 15.25 10.95
CA SER A 65 -0.30 15.87 10.27
C SER A 65 0.43 16.77 11.25
N TRP A 66 1.74 16.57 11.41
CA TRP A 66 2.59 17.39 12.27
C TRP A 66 3.51 18.24 11.42
N LYS A 67 3.51 19.52 11.68
CA LYS A 67 4.39 20.52 11.04
C LYS A 67 5.63 20.82 11.87
N GLU A 68 5.62 20.37 13.13
CA GLU A 68 6.69 20.61 14.11
C GLU A 68 6.82 19.38 15.01
N PHE A 69 8.02 19.09 15.44
CA PHE A 69 8.30 18.09 16.45
C PHE A 69 9.56 18.46 17.24
N SER A 70 9.77 17.84 18.38
CA SER A 70 11.00 17.99 19.16
C SER A 70 11.69 16.65 19.37
N ILE A 71 13.01 16.70 19.42
CA ILE A 71 13.85 15.58 19.85
C ILE A 71 14.48 15.97 21.19
N ASN A 72 14.18 15.18 22.22
CA ASN A 72 14.64 15.43 23.58
C ASN A 72 15.71 14.40 23.95
N ILE A 73 16.83 14.87 24.42
CA ILE A 73 17.86 14.10 25.10
C ILE A 73 18.09 14.69 26.49
N SER A 74 18.76 13.97 27.38
CA SER A 74 18.94 14.38 28.78
C SER A 74 19.51 15.80 28.98
N SER A 75 20.30 16.28 28.03
CA SER A 75 20.97 17.60 28.11
C SER A 75 20.44 18.66 27.16
N LYS A 76 19.56 18.30 26.20
CA LYS A 76 19.14 19.22 25.15
C LYS A 76 17.81 18.83 24.52
N THR A 77 17.02 19.84 24.18
CA THR A 77 15.82 19.71 23.32
C THR A 77 16.05 20.43 22.00
N ASN A 78 15.87 19.74 20.88
CA ASN A 78 15.87 20.33 19.55
C ASN A 78 14.44 20.41 19.02
N TYR A 79 14.02 21.60 18.62
CA TYR A 79 12.74 21.83 17.93
C TYR A 79 12.97 21.88 16.43
N ILE A 80 12.16 21.13 15.69
CA ILE A 80 12.30 21.01 14.24
C ILE A 80 10.98 21.42 13.59
N ASN A 81 11.06 22.41 12.70
CA ASN A 81 9.96 22.81 11.84
C ASN A 81 10.03 22.02 10.53
N CYS A 82 8.98 21.25 10.25
CA CYS A 82 8.83 20.44 9.04
C CYS A 82 7.60 20.86 8.21
N SER A 83 7.20 22.12 8.27
CA SER A 83 5.99 22.62 7.59
C SER A 83 6.00 22.40 6.09
N LYS A 84 7.19 22.37 5.45
CA LYS A 84 7.33 22.10 4.01
C LYS A 84 7.11 20.63 3.65
N THR A 85 7.45 19.72 4.56
CA THR A 85 7.31 18.26 4.41
C THR A 85 6.75 17.69 5.71
N PRO A 86 5.47 17.94 6.02
CA PRO A 86 4.88 17.51 7.29
C PRO A 86 4.91 16.00 7.44
N TYR A 87 5.07 15.54 8.68
CA TYR A 87 4.94 14.14 9.02
C TYR A 87 3.46 13.79 9.16
N GLN A 88 2.99 12.79 8.44
CA GLN A 88 1.58 12.42 8.40
C GLN A 88 1.37 10.97 8.84
N THR A 89 0.23 10.71 9.46
CA THR A 89 -0.27 9.36 9.74
C THR A 89 -1.60 9.16 9.06
N ILE A 90 -1.76 8.04 8.37
CA ILE A 90 -3.01 7.64 7.73
C ILE A 90 -3.72 6.52 8.50
N ASP A 91 -5.04 6.51 8.39
CA ASP A 91 -5.90 5.43 8.88
C ASP A 91 -5.85 4.25 7.89
N SER A 92 -5.37 3.10 8.34
CA SER A 92 -5.27 1.92 7.49
C SER A 92 -6.64 1.38 7.07
N GLY A 93 -7.65 1.50 7.90
CA GLY A 93 -9.01 1.07 7.56
C GLY A 93 -9.62 1.92 6.43
N LEU A 94 -9.48 3.25 6.50
CA LEU A 94 -9.91 4.15 5.43
C LEU A 94 -9.13 3.90 4.14
N PHE A 95 -7.81 3.71 4.24
CA PHE A 95 -6.95 3.37 3.12
C PHE A 95 -7.38 2.08 2.43
N TYR A 96 -7.57 1.00 3.18
CA TYR A 96 -8.04 -0.27 2.62
C TYR A 96 -9.41 -0.13 1.97
N LYS A 97 -10.37 0.50 2.65
CA LYS A 97 -11.72 0.72 2.14
C LYS A 97 -11.70 1.45 0.80
N LYS A 98 -10.93 2.52 0.70
CA LYS A 98 -10.79 3.33 -0.52
C LYS A 98 -10.24 2.50 -1.67
N ILE A 99 -9.11 1.83 -1.44
CA ILE A 99 -8.44 1.05 -2.49
C ILE A 99 -9.28 -0.13 -2.95
N ILE A 100 -9.80 -0.92 -2.02
CA ILE A 100 -10.58 -2.11 -2.37
C ILE A 100 -11.83 -1.70 -3.14
N ALA A 101 -12.51 -0.61 -2.74
CA ALA A 101 -13.66 -0.10 -3.47
C ALA A 101 -13.30 0.32 -4.92
N GLU A 102 -12.11 0.90 -5.14
CA GLU A 102 -11.66 1.27 -6.47
C GLU A 102 -11.27 0.05 -7.31
N LEU A 103 -10.46 -0.85 -6.75
CA LEU A 103 -10.00 -2.04 -7.46
C LEU A 103 -11.15 -3.00 -7.82
N SER A 104 -12.18 -3.08 -6.98
CA SER A 104 -13.38 -3.92 -7.21
C SER A 104 -14.22 -3.48 -8.41
N LYS A 105 -14.03 -2.28 -8.93
CA LYS A 105 -14.72 -1.82 -10.16
C LYS A 105 -14.18 -2.50 -11.41
N ASN A 106 -12.97 -3.04 -11.36
CA ASN A 106 -12.30 -3.65 -12.50
C ASN A 106 -12.32 -5.18 -12.38
N LYS A 107 -13.11 -5.84 -13.24
CA LYS A 107 -13.24 -7.31 -13.29
C LYS A 107 -11.96 -8.05 -13.70
N ASN A 108 -10.95 -7.34 -14.18
CA ASN A 108 -9.65 -7.91 -14.55
C ASN A 108 -8.66 -7.91 -13.36
N ILE A 109 -9.07 -7.48 -12.18
CA ILE A 109 -8.28 -7.52 -10.95
C ILE A 109 -8.78 -8.65 -10.06
N TYR A 110 -7.87 -9.54 -9.67
CA TYR A 110 -8.15 -10.74 -8.91
C TYR A 110 -7.42 -10.72 -7.57
N PHE A 111 -8.15 -10.94 -6.49
CA PHE A 111 -7.56 -11.18 -5.17
C PHE A 111 -7.47 -12.68 -4.92
N LEU A 112 -6.27 -13.18 -4.70
CA LEU A 112 -5.97 -14.60 -4.52
C LEU A 112 -5.30 -14.85 -3.17
N LYS A 113 -5.70 -15.92 -2.48
CA LYS A 113 -5.12 -16.29 -1.17
C LYS A 113 -3.75 -16.95 -1.28
N THR A 114 -3.47 -17.60 -2.40
CA THR A 114 -2.27 -18.46 -2.56
C THR A 114 -1.84 -18.56 -4.01
N ILE A 115 -0.58 -18.92 -4.20
CA ILE A 115 0.09 -19.09 -5.51
C ILE A 115 -0.05 -20.54 -6.03
N LYS A 116 -1.11 -21.26 -5.76
CA LYS A 116 -1.25 -22.61 -6.31
C LYS A 116 -1.36 -22.51 -7.84
N SER A 117 -0.27 -22.79 -8.55
CA SER A 117 -0.18 -22.93 -10.02
C SER A 117 -0.28 -21.64 -10.85
N LEU A 118 0.56 -20.64 -10.58
CA LEU A 118 0.73 -19.53 -11.51
C LEU A 118 1.78 -19.89 -12.58
N ASN A 119 1.43 -19.72 -13.85
CA ASN A 119 2.43 -19.71 -14.91
C ASN A 119 3.09 -18.33 -14.96
N THR A 120 4.30 -18.24 -14.42
CA THR A 120 5.02 -16.97 -14.26
C THR A 120 5.90 -16.61 -15.45
N SER A 121 5.94 -17.45 -16.50
CA SER A 121 6.86 -17.27 -17.63
C SER A 121 6.60 -16.02 -18.48
N LYS A 122 5.44 -15.38 -18.33
CA LYS A 122 5.02 -14.18 -19.08
C LYS A 122 4.56 -13.02 -18.19
N SER A 123 4.63 -13.16 -16.87
CA SER A 123 4.07 -12.17 -15.93
C SER A 123 5.15 -11.28 -15.33
N PHE A 124 4.83 -10.00 -15.14
CA PHE A 124 5.62 -9.11 -14.27
C PHE A 124 5.23 -9.33 -12.82
N ILE A 125 6.20 -9.74 -11.98
CA ILE A 125 5.97 -10.04 -10.57
C ILE A 125 6.52 -8.91 -9.72
N PHE A 126 5.66 -8.31 -8.89
CA PHE A 126 6.02 -7.32 -7.89
C PHE A 126 5.89 -7.95 -6.50
N ASN A 127 7.01 -8.07 -5.78
CA ASN A 127 7.01 -8.63 -4.43
C ASN A 127 7.05 -7.49 -3.40
N SER A 128 5.92 -7.29 -2.71
CA SER A 128 5.80 -6.29 -1.63
C SER A 128 6.01 -6.89 -0.24
N LEU A 129 6.26 -8.20 -0.13
CA LEU A 129 6.58 -8.84 1.13
C LEU A 129 8.04 -8.52 1.48
N ALA A 130 8.25 -7.53 2.34
CA ALA A 130 9.49 -7.52 3.10
C ALA A 130 9.58 -8.83 3.89
N ASN A 131 10.71 -9.52 3.82
CA ASN A 131 10.97 -10.74 4.58
C ASN A 131 10.94 -10.42 6.10
N THR A 132 9.77 -10.40 6.67
CA THR A 132 9.51 -10.17 8.10
C THR A 132 9.16 -11.46 8.83
N THR A 133 9.50 -12.62 8.31
CA THR A 133 9.47 -13.85 9.10
C THR A 133 10.60 -13.78 10.11
N PRO A 134 10.31 -13.67 11.44
CA PRO A 134 11.33 -13.84 12.44
C PRO A 134 11.93 -15.23 12.23
N LYS A 135 13.23 -15.31 11.97
CA LYS A 135 13.94 -16.59 12.08
C LYS A 135 13.78 -17.03 13.54
N LYS A 136 13.07 -18.13 13.76
CA LYS A 136 13.10 -18.85 15.03
C LYS A 136 14.49 -19.43 15.25
#